data_937e102aa9db0afc34e3d3bd975095a0
#
_entry.id   937e102aa9db0afc34e3d3bd975095a0
#
_cell.length_a   1.000
_cell.length_b   1.000
_cell.length_c   1.000
_cell.angle_alpha   90.00
_cell.angle_beta   90.00
_cell.angle_gamma   90.00
#
_symmetry.space_group_name_H-M   'P 1'
#
loop_
_entity.id
_entity.type
_entity.pdbx_description
1 polymer ?
#
loop_
_entity_poly.entity_id
_entity_poly.type
_entity_poly.pdbx_seq_one_letter_code
_entity_poly.pdbx_strand_id
1 'polypeptide(L)'
;MNQPLTVTLTQKAPLTSLLLGMVTLIALIVLPFLALLPADHPLAISTYTLTLIGKILCYAVVAIALDLVWGYAGLLSLGHGLFFALGGYAMGMYLMRQAAGDGLPAFMSFLSWSELPWFWSGSQYFVWALCLIVLVPGLLAFLFGYFAFRSKIKGVYFSIMTQALTYAGMLLFFRNETGFGGNNGFTGFTMMLGFPVSATSTRIALFLATLVLLIASLALGLALARTKFGRVLTAVRDAENRLMFCGYDPKGFKLFVWTLSAVLCALAGALYVPQVGIINPSEMSPTNSIEAAIWVALGGRGTLIGPVLGAGIVNGAKSWFTMAMPEYWQFFLGLIFILVTLFLPKGAIAQGERPMSRFQLTEQLIYAEINAQEPGAIQHAADQYRQQRDPVLTLENINVSFDGFHALRNLSLQIGVGELRCIIGPNGAGKTTLMDVITGKTRPQTGKMVYDQHHDLSTMNTIEIAHAGIGRKFQKPTVFEALSVFENLELAQKNHKTVWASLCGKLNSEQRDQIDETLAILRLSDLRQRQAGLLSHGQKQFLEIGMLLVQDPHLLLLDEPAAGMTDAETAYTAELFNQLAGKHSLMVVEHDMGFIETIADHVTVLHQGQVLAEGSLAEVQENDQVIEVYLGR
;
A
#
# COMPACT_ATOMS: atom_id res chain seq x y z
N MET A 1 10.99 -16.87 26.08
CA MET A 1 10.20 -16.37 27.22
C MET A 1 8.97 -15.66 26.68
N ASN A 2 7.78 -16.18 26.97
CA ASN A 2 6.49 -15.69 26.51
C ASN A 2 6.16 -14.36 27.18
N GLN A 3 6.29 -13.25 26.46
CA GLN A 3 5.59 -12.03 26.89
C GLN A 3 4.19 -12.02 26.30
N PRO A 4 3.15 -11.75 27.10
CA PRO A 4 1.78 -11.83 26.64
C PRO A 4 1.46 -10.70 25.63
N LEU A 5 0.67 -11.03 24.63
CA LEU A 5 0.16 -10.18 23.54
C LEU A 5 -0.51 -8.84 23.98
N THR A 6 -0.76 -8.67 25.28
CA THR A 6 -1.38 -7.48 25.86
C THR A 6 -0.44 -6.27 26.00
N VAL A 7 0.89 -6.47 25.96
CA VAL A 7 1.87 -5.38 26.21
C VAL A 7 2.04 -4.44 25.01
N THR A 8 1.77 -4.88 23.80
CA THR A 8 1.97 -4.08 22.58
C THR A 8 0.85 -3.07 22.28
N LEU A 9 -0.33 -3.24 22.90
CA LEU A 9 -1.45 -2.29 22.76
C LEU A 9 -1.30 -1.04 23.63
N THR A 10 -0.61 -1.16 24.77
CA THR A 10 -0.55 -0.11 25.79
C THR A 10 0.62 0.87 25.61
N GLN A 11 1.62 0.54 24.82
CA GLN A 11 2.79 1.42 24.65
C GLN A 11 2.60 2.56 23.61
N LYS A 12 1.54 2.53 22.78
CA LYS A 12 1.35 3.56 21.72
C LYS A 12 0.10 4.43 21.84
N ALA A 13 -0.84 4.10 22.72
CA ALA A 13 -1.99 4.97 22.99
C ALA A 13 -1.94 5.45 24.44
N PRO A 14 -2.01 6.76 24.72
CA PRO A 14 -2.12 7.24 26.09
C PRO A 14 -3.39 6.65 26.69
N LEU A 15 -3.33 6.26 27.97
CA LEU A 15 -4.46 5.66 28.72
C LEU A 15 -5.77 6.45 28.53
N THR A 16 -5.65 7.77 28.37
CA THR A 16 -6.76 8.69 28.10
C THR A 16 -7.48 8.39 26.78
N SER A 17 -6.77 8.02 25.70
CA SER A 17 -7.41 7.69 24.41
C SER A 17 -8.12 6.35 24.44
N LEU A 18 -7.61 5.37 25.18
CA LEU A 18 -8.29 4.09 25.42
C LEU A 18 -9.55 4.26 26.25
N LEU A 19 -9.47 5.06 27.32
CA LEU A 19 -10.63 5.38 28.15
C LEU A 19 -11.71 6.13 27.36
N LEU A 20 -11.31 7.12 26.57
CA LEU A 20 -12.24 7.87 25.70
C LEU A 20 -12.91 6.94 24.68
N GLY A 21 -12.15 6.04 24.06
CA GLY A 21 -12.69 5.05 23.12
C GLY A 21 -13.68 4.10 23.78
N MET A 22 -13.40 3.61 25.00
CA MET A 22 -14.30 2.77 25.76
C MET A 22 -15.58 3.52 26.16
N VAL A 23 -15.47 4.76 26.65
CA VAL A 23 -16.63 5.59 27.00
C VAL A 23 -17.50 5.85 25.77
N THR A 24 -16.89 6.17 24.63
CA THR A 24 -17.63 6.36 23.36
C THR A 24 -18.35 5.09 22.92
N LEU A 25 -17.71 3.94 23.03
CA LEU A 25 -18.31 2.65 22.68
C LEU A 25 -19.49 2.31 23.62
N ILE A 26 -19.32 2.49 24.91
CA ILE A 26 -20.39 2.28 25.89
C ILE A 26 -21.57 3.23 25.62
N ALA A 27 -21.27 4.50 25.34
CA ALA A 27 -22.31 5.48 24.99
C ALA A 27 -23.07 5.04 23.72
N LEU A 28 -22.39 4.56 22.68
CA LEU A 28 -23.03 4.06 21.44
C LEU A 28 -23.87 2.80 21.68
N ILE A 29 -23.49 1.93 22.62
CA ILE A 29 -24.28 0.74 22.98
C ILE A 29 -25.54 1.14 23.79
N VAL A 30 -25.41 2.08 24.71
CA VAL A 30 -26.52 2.53 25.56
C VAL A 30 -27.53 3.41 24.82
N LEU A 31 -27.01 4.24 23.87
CA LEU A 31 -27.79 5.25 23.16
C LEU A 31 -29.09 4.71 22.51
N PRO A 32 -29.14 3.57 21.79
CA PRO A 32 -30.37 3.09 21.19
C PRO A 32 -31.45 2.72 22.20
N PHE A 33 -31.08 2.32 23.42
CA PHE A 33 -32.04 1.99 24.48
C PHE A 33 -32.69 3.23 25.10
N LEU A 34 -32.06 4.40 25.00
CA LEU A 34 -32.66 5.67 25.40
C LEU A 34 -33.86 6.07 24.51
N ALA A 35 -33.98 5.49 23.33
CA ALA A 35 -35.17 5.66 22.48
C ALA A 35 -36.43 4.89 22.98
N LEU A 36 -36.26 4.01 23.98
CA LEU A 36 -37.39 3.32 24.62
C LEU A 36 -37.96 4.11 25.80
N LEU A 37 -37.30 5.17 26.24
CA LEU A 37 -37.79 6.01 27.32
C LEU A 37 -39.03 6.82 26.87
N PRO A 38 -39.97 7.14 27.80
CA PRO A 38 -41.07 8.04 27.51
C PRO A 38 -40.57 9.38 26.95
N ALA A 39 -41.34 9.99 26.04
CA ALA A 39 -40.96 11.23 25.37
C ALA A 39 -40.66 12.40 26.34
N ASP A 40 -41.25 12.39 27.51
CA ASP A 40 -41.07 13.42 28.54
C ASP A 40 -39.81 13.24 29.37
N HIS A 41 -39.09 12.12 29.22
CA HIS A 41 -37.88 11.86 29.98
C HIS A 41 -36.69 12.68 29.40
N PRO A 42 -35.91 13.38 30.28
CA PRO A 42 -34.84 14.27 29.83
C PRO A 42 -33.71 13.59 29.01
N LEU A 43 -33.57 12.27 29.13
CA LEU A 43 -32.60 11.47 28.39
C LEU A 43 -33.22 10.73 27.17
N ALA A 44 -34.53 10.94 26.90
CA ALA A 44 -35.19 10.30 25.77
C ALA A 44 -34.60 10.81 24.45
N ILE A 45 -34.28 9.89 23.53
CA ILE A 45 -33.75 10.21 22.20
C ILE A 45 -34.84 9.95 21.14
N SER A 46 -35.02 10.91 20.25
CA SER A 46 -35.97 10.74 19.14
C SER A 46 -35.53 9.62 18.19
N THR A 47 -36.51 8.95 17.57
CA THR A 47 -36.26 7.95 16.53
C THR A 47 -35.52 8.55 15.34
N TYR A 48 -35.69 9.85 15.09
CA TYR A 48 -34.94 10.59 14.07
C TYR A 48 -33.43 10.64 14.40
N THR A 49 -33.09 11.01 15.63
CA THR A 49 -31.68 11.04 16.10
C THR A 49 -31.03 9.67 16.03
N LEU A 50 -31.76 8.62 16.42
CA LEU A 50 -31.28 7.23 16.32
C LEU A 50 -30.95 6.86 14.86
N THR A 51 -31.86 7.16 13.93
CA THR A 51 -31.69 6.93 12.49
C THR A 51 -30.50 7.74 11.93
N LEU A 52 -30.37 9.01 12.31
CA LEU A 52 -29.29 9.88 11.89
C LEU A 52 -27.92 9.33 12.32
N ILE A 53 -27.78 8.91 13.57
CA ILE A 53 -26.54 8.34 14.08
C ILE A 53 -26.27 7.00 13.39
N GLY A 54 -27.28 6.15 13.20
CA GLY A 54 -27.15 4.88 12.48
C GLY A 54 -26.65 5.09 11.03
N LYS A 55 -27.17 6.12 10.34
CA LYS A 55 -26.68 6.56 9.02
C LYS A 55 -25.19 6.95 9.07
N ILE A 56 -24.78 7.73 10.07
CA ILE A 56 -23.39 8.16 10.25
C ILE A 56 -22.47 6.93 10.51
N LEU A 57 -22.94 5.95 11.27
CA LEU A 57 -22.20 4.70 11.51
C LEU A 57 -22.00 3.91 10.20
N CYS A 58 -22.98 3.88 9.28
CA CYS A 58 -22.81 3.27 7.96
C CYS A 58 -21.70 4.01 7.17
N TYR A 59 -21.68 5.33 7.18
CA TYR A 59 -20.64 6.12 6.54
C TYR A 59 -19.26 5.93 7.20
N ALA A 60 -19.21 5.69 8.51
CA ALA A 60 -17.96 5.35 9.20
C ALA A 60 -17.38 4.00 8.72
N VAL A 61 -18.23 3.02 8.38
CA VAL A 61 -17.76 1.76 7.76
C VAL A 61 -17.19 2.03 6.36
N VAL A 62 -17.83 2.88 5.56
CA VAL A 62 -17.30 3.30 4.24
C VAL A 62 -15.95 4.00 4.39
N ALA A 63 -15.80 4.86 5.40
CA ALA A 63 -14.54 5.54 5.68
C ALA A 63 -13.41 4.57 6.05
N ILE A 64 -13.69 3.53 6.88
CA ILE A 64 -12.72 2.44 7.16
C ILE A 64 -12.35 1.69 5.88
N ALA A 65 -13.35 1.33 5.06
CA ALA A 65 -13.15 0.61 3.80
C ALA A 65 -12.26 1.42 2.83
N LEU A 66 -12.48 2.72 2.72
CA LEU A 66 -11.66 3.61 1.91
C LEU A 66 -10.25 3.76 2.49
N ASP A 67 -10.10 3.84 3.82
CA ASP A 67 -8.79 3.96 4.47
C ASP A 67 -7.92 2.72 4.28
N LEU A 68 -8.50 1.52 4.25
CA LEU A 68 -7.77 0.29 3.92
C LEU A 68 -7.11 0.37 2.54
N VAL A 69 -7.79 0.98 1.56
CA VAL A 69 -7.27 1.12 0.18
C VAL A 69 -6.38 2.35 0.04
N TRP A 70 -6.81 3.49 0.57
CA TRP A 70 -6.06 4.73 0.40
C TRP A 70 -4.97 4.92 1.46
N GLY A 71 -5.30 4.70 2.72
CA GLY A 71 -4.38 4.89 3.84
C GLY A 71 -3.23 3.90 3.83
N TYR A 72 -3.54 2.61 3.62
CA TYR A 72 -2.54 1.53 3.66
C TYR A 72 -1.91 1.24 2.29
N ALA A 73 -2.70 1.09 1.23
CA ALA A 73 -2.17 0.73 -0.09
C ALA A 73 -1.86 1.95 -0.99
N GLY A 74 -2.17 3.18 -0.56
CA GLY A 74 -1.89 4.40 -1.30
C GLY A 74 -2.77 4.64 -2.54
N LEU A 75 -3.87 3.88 -2.68
CA LEU A 75 -4.76 3.93 -3.83
C LEU A 75 -5.99 4.79 -3.51
N LEU A 76 -5.99 6.07 -3.89
CA LEU A 76 -7.18 6.89 -3.75
C LEU A 76 -8.25 6.41 -4.72
N SER A 77 -9.37 5.92 -4.19
CA SER A 77 -10.54 5.53 -4.95
C SER A 77 -11.68 6.50 -4.74
N LEU A 78 -12.29 6.94 -5.83
CA LEU A 78 -13.53 7.71 -5.85
C LEU A 78 -14.72 6.85 -6.33
N GLY A 79 -14.59 5.52 -6.16
CA GLY A 79 -15.58 4.53 -6.62
C GLY A 79 -16.40 3.88 -5.51
N HIS A 80 -16.13 4.17 -4.25
CA HIS A 80 -16.76 3.49 -3.11
C HIS A 80 -18.27 3.72 -3.01
N GLY A 81 -18.76 4.86 -3.50
CA GLY A 81 -20.20 5.17 -3.62
C GLY A 81 -20.96 4.17 -4.48
N LEU A 82 -20.35 3.63 -5.54
CA LEU A 82 -20.95 2.58 -6.37
C LEU A 82 -21.19 1.29 -5.58
N PHE A 83 -20.19 0.82 -4.86
CA PHE A 83 -20.30 -0.42 -4.09
C PHE A 83 -21.28 -0.28 -2.92
N PHE A 84 -21.29 0.87 -2.28
CA PHE A 84 -22.28 1.22 -1.25
C PHE A 84 -23.70 1.17 -1.82
N ALA A 85 -23.93 1.82 -2.96
CA ALA A 85 -25.24 1.83 -3.60
C ALA A 85 -25.67 0.44 -4.09
N LEU A 86 -24.77 -0.36 -4.70
CA LEU A 86 -25.07 -1.73 -5.12
C LEU A 86 -25.57 -2.60 -3.97
N GLY A 87 -24.90 -2.55 -2.81
CA GLY A 87 -25.35 -3.23 -1.60
C GLY A 87 -26.72 -2.71 -1.12
N GLY A 88 -26.91 -1.38 -1.18
CA GLY A 88 -28.17 -0.73 -0.86
C GLY A 88 -29.31 -1.14 -1.79
N TYR A 89 -29.06 -1.21 -3.09
CA TYR A 89 -30.08 -1.65 -4.08
C TYR A 89 -30.45 -3.13 -3.91
N ALA A 90 -29.48 -3.99 -3.60
CA ALA A 90 -29.77 -5.41 -3.34
C ALA A 90 -30.67 -5.58 -2.10
N MET A 91 -30.39 -4.87 -1.01
CA MET A 91 -31.24 -4.84 0.18
C MET A 91 -32.58 -4.15 -0.11
N GLY A 92 -32.57 -3.03 -0.82
CA GLY A 92 -33.76 -2.28 -1.19
C GLY A 92 -34.74 -3.12 -2.01
N MET A 93 -34.26 -3.91 -2.98
CA MET A 93 -35.12 -4.81 -3.74
C MET A 93 -35.74 -5.89 -2.84
N TYR A 94 -34.98 -6.46 -1.92
CA TYR A 94 -35.54 -7.39 -0.92
C TYR A 94 -36.69 -6.74 -0.14
N LEU A 95 -36.50 -5.52 0.37
CA LEU A 95 -37.52 -4.78 1.13
C LEU A 95 -38.75 -4.43 0.26
N MET A 96 -38.55 -4.05 -1.00
CA MET A 96 -39.64 -3.83 -1.96
C MET A 96 -40.45 -5.09 -2.22
N ARG A 97 -39.79 -6.26 -2.33
CA ARG A 97 -40.45 -7.55 -2.50
C ARG A 97 -41.25 -7.96 -1.25
N GLN A 98 -40.72 -7.66 -0.04
CA GLN A 98 -41.46 -7.90 1.21
C GLN A 98 -42.72 -7.02 1.31
N ALA A 99 -42.69 -5.81 0.77
CA ALA A 99 -43.84 -4.91 0.74
C ALA A 99 -44.87 -5.32 -0.34
N ALA A 100 -44.41 -5.83 -1.48
CA ALA A 100 -45.29 -6.21 -2.60
C ALA A 100 -45.91 -7.63 -2.46
N GLY A 101 -45.38 -8.47 -1.57
CA GLY A 101 -45.77 -9.89 -1.46
C GLY A 101 -45.52 -10.65 -2.76
N ASP A 102 -46.56 -11.28 -3.30
CA ASP A 102 -46.47 -12.02 -4.57
C ASP A 102 -46.56 -11.13 -5.82
N GLY A 103 -46.85 -9.81 -5.64
CA GLY A 103 -46.94 -8.84 -6.71
C GLY A 103 -45.59 -8.28 -7.16
N LEU A 104 -45.64 -7.40 -8.17
CA LEU A 104 -44.50 -6.60 -8.59
C LEU A 104 -44.28 -5.42 -7.63
N PRO A 105 -43.02 -4.99 -7.43
CA PRO A 105 -42.73 -3.76 -6.72
C PRO A 105 -43.48 -2.55 -7.27
N ALA A 106 -43.93 -1.65 -6.40
CA ALA A 106 -44.82 -0.52 -6.77
C ALA A 106 -44.26 0.33 -7.93
N PHE A 107 -42.94 0.57 -7.98
CA PHE A 107 -42.33 1.35 -9.07
C PHE A 107 -42.38 0.62 -10.42
N MET A 108 -42.31 -0.72 -10.43
CA MET A 108 -42.42 -1.51 -11.65
C MET A 108 -43.85 -1.50 -12.18
N SER A 109 -44.83 -1.63 -11.28
CA SER A 109 -46.25 -1.50 -11.64
C SER A 109 -46.58 -0.09 -12.20
N PHE A 110 -46.01 0.96 -11.59
CA PHE A 110 -46.13 2.33 -12.09
C PHE A 110 -45.53 2.54 -13.50
N LEU A 111 -44.39 1.85 -13.78
CA LEU A 111 -43.72 1.89 -15.08
C LEU A 111 -44.29 0.86 -16.07
N SER A 112 -45.45 0.25 -15.76
CA SER A 112 -46.14 -0.74 -16.60
C SER A 112 -45.32 -1.97 -16.96
N TRP A 113 -44.46 -2.43 -16.06
CA TRP A 113 -43.75 -3.69 -16.22
C TRP A 113 -44.73 -4.86 -16.01
N SER A 114 -44.64 -5.88 -16.87
CA SER A 114 -45.46 -7.10 -16.78
C SER A 114 -44.86 -8.17 -15.93
N GLU A 115 -43.52 -8.22 -15.85
CA GLU A 115 -42.78 -9.31 -15.21
C GLU A 115 -41.55 -8.76 -14.46
N LEU A 116 -41.10 -9.52 -13.43
CA LEU A 116 -39.87 -9.22 -12.70
C LEU A 116 -38.66 -9.59 -13.57
N PRO A 117 -37.67 -8.69 -13.76
CA PRO A 117 -36.42 -9.02 -14.45
C PRO A 117 -35.73 -10.22 -13.80
N TRP A 118 -35.14 -11.09 -14.63
CA TRP A 118 -34.49 -12.34 -14.19
C TRP A 118 -33.42 -12.12 -13.11
N PHE A 119 -32.67 -11.02 -13.16
CA PHE A 119 -31.63 -10.70 -12.20
C PHE A 119 -32.17 -10.32 -10.81
N TRP A 120 -33.45 -10.01 -10.68
CA TRP A 120 -34.15 -9.82 -9.42
C TRP A 120 -34.87 -11.08 -8.91
N SER A 121 -34.84 -12.17 -9.68
CA SER A 121 -35.42 -13.45 -9.25
C SER A 121 -34.75 -13.92 -7.95
N GLY A 122 -35.57 -14.41 -7.01
CA GLY A 122 -35.09 -14.85 -5.69
C GLY A 122 -34.89 -13.74 -4.66
N SER A 123 -34.99 -12.44 -5.04
CA SER A 123 -34.81 -11.33 -4.12
C SER A 123 -35.85 -11.25 -2.98
N GLN A 124 -36.91 -12.06 -3.00
CA GLN A 124 -37.83 -12.22 -1.87
C GLN A 124 -37.18 -12.95 -0.67
N TYR A 125 -36.12 -13.72 -0.90
CA TYR A 125 -35.43 -14.45 0.16
C TYR A 125 -34.27 -13.63 0.73
N PHE A 126 -34.23 -13.46 2.04
CA PHE A 126 -33.20 -12.66 2.72
C PHE A 126 -31.78 -13.21 2.48
N VAL A 127 -31.62 -14.54 2.50
CA VAL A 127 -30.31 -15.17 2.24
C VAL A 127 -29.81 -14.87 0.82
N TRP A 128 -30.71 -14.86 -0.17
CA TRP A 128 -30.37 -14.49 -1.54
C TRP A 128 -29.95 -13.01 -1.65
N ALA A 129 -30.66 -12.12 -0.96
CA ALA A 129 -30.27 -10.71 -0.88
C ALA A 129 -28.88 -10.55 -0.27
N LEU A 130 -28.56 -11.27 0.81
CA LEU A 130 -27.21 -11.28 1.40
C LEU A 130 -26.15 -11.75 0.41
N CYS A 131 -26.44 -12.80 -0.37
CA CYS A 131 -25.54 -13.25 -1.44
C CYS A 131 -25.31 -12.14 -2.48
N LEU A 132 -26.38 -11.46 -2.94
CA LEU A 132 -26.25 -10.37 -3.91
C LEU A 132 -25.47 -9.18 -3.35
N ILE A 133 -25.66 -8.82 -2.07
CA ILE A 133 -24.93 -7.74 -1.38
C ILE A 133 -23.42 -7.99 -1.40
N VAL A 134 -22.98 -9.23 -1.29
CA VAL A 134 -21.54 -9.57 -1.26
C VAL A 134 -21.01 -9.87 -2.67
N LEU A 135 -21.72 -10.69 -3.44
CA LEU A 135 -21.21 -11.20 -4.72
C LEU A 135 -21.20 -10.14 -5.83
N VAL A 136 -22.27 -9.32 -5.96
CA VAL A 136 -22.35 -8.35 -7.08
C VAL A 136 -21.27 -7.27 -6.96
N PRO A 137 -21.15 -6.52 -5.85
CA PRO A 137 -20.09 -5.52 -5.72
C PRO A 137 -18.72 -6.17 -5.59
N GLY A 138 -18.59 -7.33 -4.95
CA GLY A 138 -17.35 -8.07 -4.84
C GLY A 138 -16.80 -8.53 -6.20
N LEU A 139 -17.65 -9.11 -7.04
CA LEU A 139 -17.28 -9.54 -8.40
C LEU A 139 -16.94 -8.34 -9.30
N LEU A 140 -17.75 -7.29 -9.26
CA LEU A 140 -17.49 -6.07 -10.01
C LEU A 140 -16.14 -5.44 -9.60
N ALA A 141 -15.87 -5.33 -8.29
CA ALA A 141 -14.61 -4.83 -7.78
C ALA A 141 -13.44 -5.72 -8.18
N PHE A 142 -13.60 -7.05 -8.09
CA PHE A 142 -12.58 -8.01 -8.50
C PHE A 142 -12.24 -7.87 -9.99
N LEU A 143 -13.23 -7.88 -10.86
CA LEU A 143 -13.03 -7.77 -12.31
C LEU A 143 -12.38 -6.43 -12.67
N PHE A 144 -12.93 -5.33 -12.18
CA PHE A 144 -12.36 -3.99 -12.44
C PHE A 144 -10.93 -3.89 -11.92
N GLY A 145 -10.69 -4.30 -10.67
CA GLY A 145 -9.37 -4.27 -10.04
C GLY A 145 -8.36 -5.16 -10.76
N TYR A 146 -8.77 -6.35 -11.21
CA TYR A 146 -7.91 -7.25 -11.96
C TYR A 146 -7.37 -6.59 -13.24
N PHE A 147 -8.24 -5.97 -14.05
CA PHE A 147 -7.81 -5.29 -15.27
C PHE A 147 -6.99 -4.03 -14.96
N ALA A 148 -7.41 -3.21 -14.00
CA ALA A 148 -6.73 -1.98 -13.62
C ALA A 148 -5.29 -2.25 -13.10
N PHE A 149 -5.12 -3.21 -12.20
CA PHE A 149 -3.81 -3.51 -11.63
C PHE A 149 -2.91 -4.30 -12.58
N ARG A 150 -3.49 -5.13 -13.46
CA ARG A 150 -2.75 -5.79 -14.54
C ARG A 150 -2.16 -4.77 -15.53
N SER A 151 -2.89 -3.71 -15.83
CA SER A 151 -2.45 -2.60 -16.70
C SER A 151 -1.49 -1.63 -16.01
N LYS A 152 -1.04 -1.93 -14.76
CA LYS A 152 -0.12 -1.10 -13.96
C LYS A 152 -0.60 0.34 -13.75
N ILE A 153 -1.92 0.55 -13.73
CA ILE A 153 -2.52 1.88 -13.48
C ILE A 153 -2.26 2.29 -12.04
N LYS A 154 -1.76 3.52 -11.85
CA LYS A 154 -1.35 4.05 -10.54
C LYS A 154 -1.83 5.48 -10.34
N GLY A 155 -1.86 5.91 -9.06
CA GLY A 155 -2.07 7.31 -8.67
C GLY A 155 -3.39 7.88 -9.17
N VAL A 156 -3.34 9.07 -9.74
CA VAL A 156 -4.51 9.85 -10.17
C VAL A 156 -5.34 9.13 -11.24
N TYR A 157 -4.71 8.37 -12.13
CA TYR A 157 -5.44 7.62 -13.16
C TYR A 157 -6.38 6.58 -12.56
N PHE A 158 -5.99 5.92 -11.47
CA PHE A 158 -6.88 4.99 -10.77
C PHE A 158 -8.10 5.72 -10.16
N SER A 159 -7.89 6.91 -9.57
CA SER A 159 -8.98 7.72 -9.03
C SER A 159 -9.97 8.15 -10.10
N ILE A 160 -9.47 8.61 -11.26
CA ILE A 160 -10.31 9.00 -12.39
C ILE A 160 -11.11 7.81 -12.93
N MET A 161 -10.48 6.64 -13.09
CA MET A 161 -11.16 5.44 -13.60
C MET A 161 -12.25 4.95 -12.65
N THR A 162 -11.99 4.94 -11.34
CA THR A 162 -13.01 4.56 -10.35
C THR A 162 -14.16 5.55 -10.29
N GLN A 163 -13.89 6.85 -10.47
CA GLN A 163 -14.91 7.87 -10.60
C GLN A 163 -15.76 7.69 -11.86
N ALA A 164 -15.12 7.42 -13.00
CA ALA A 164 -15.81 7.18 -14.27
C ALA A 164 -16.73 5.94 -14.18
N LEU A 165 -16.25 4.85 -13.55
CA LEU A 165 -17.04 3.66 -13.30
C LEU A 165 -18.28 3.98 -12.45
N THR A 166 -18.11 4.77 -11.38
CA THR A 166 -19.20 5.15 -10.50
C THR A 166 -20.22 6.03 -11.20
N TYR A 167 -19.75 6.98 -11.99
CA TYR A 167 -20.63 7.87 -12.78
C TYR A 167 -21.39 7.08 -13.86
N ALA A 168 -20.74 6.14 -14.55
CA ALA A 168 -21.39 5.27 -15.52
C ALA A 168 -22.48 4.39 -14.84
N GLY A 169 -22.19 3.84 -13.66
CA GLY A 169 -23.17 3.13 -12.83
C GLY A 169 -24.36 4.02 -12.47
N MET A 170 -24.10 5.24 -12.00
CA MET A 170 -25.14 6.21 -11.67
C MET A 170 -26.06 6.47 -12.87
N LEU A 171 -25.50 6.76 -14.05
CA LEU A 171 -26.27 7.01 -15.27
C LEU A 171 -27.09 5.79 -15.71
N LEU A 172 -26.56 4.58 -15.54
CA LEU A 172 -27.30 3.35 -15.83
C LEU A 172 -28.52 3.21 -14.91
N PHE A 173 -28.37 3.49 -13.63
CA PHE A 173 -29.43 3.35 -12.63
C PHE A 173 -30.48 4.49 -12.72
N PHE A 174 -30.15 5.64 -13.29
CA PHE A 174 -31.12 6.70 -13.56
C PHE A 174 -32.14 6.34 -14.67
N ARG A 175 -31.83 5.34 -15.49
CA ARG A 175 -32.75 4.91 -16.54
C ARG A 175 -33.90 4.09 -15.96
N ASN A 176 -35.15 4.49 -16.27
CA ASN A 176 -36.33 3.78 -15.79
C ASN A 176 -36.45 2.34 -16.36
N GLU A 177 -35.84 2.11 -17.53
CA GLU A 177 -35.92 0.84 -18.28
C GLU A 177 -34.99 -0.25 -17.69
N THR A 178 -34.14 0.10 -16.75
CA THR A 178 -33.13 -0.83 -16.22
C THR A 178 -33.59 -1.63 -14.99
N GLY A 179 -34.80 -1.34 -14.46
CA GLY A 179 -35.35 -2.05 -13.30
C GLY A 179 -34.76 -1.64 -11.94
N PHE A 180 -34.13 -0.45 -11.86
CA PHE A 180 -33.57 0.12 -10.63
C PHE A 180 -34.35 1.33 -10.09
N GLY A 181 -35.57 1.56 -10.58
CA GLY A 181 -36.46 2.62 -10.10
C GLY A 181 -36.14 4.03 -10.61
N GLY A 182 -35.15 4.18 -11.49
CA GLY A 182 -34.81 5.46 -12.13
C GLY A 182 -34.46 6.55 -11.10
N ASN A 183 -34.89 7.79 -11.38
CA ASN A 183 -34.61 8.95 -10.52
C ASN A 183 -35.15 8.79 -9.08
N ASN A 184 -36.31 8.16 -8.93
CA ASN A 184 -36.94 7.98 -7.62
C ASN A 184 -36.28 6.86 -6.77
N GLY A 185 -35.58 5.92 -7.43
CA GLY A 185 -34.97 4.77 -6.77
C GLY A 185 -36.01 3.85 -6.11
N PHE A 186 -35.64 3.27 -4.97
CA PHE A 186 -36.51 2.40 -4.17
C PHE A 186 -36.91 3.08 -2.87
N THR A 187 -38.21 3.08 -2.59
CA THR A 187 -38.83 3.72 -1.42
C THR A 187 -40.03 2.88 -0.91
N GLY A 188 -40.62 3.28 0.22
CA GLY A 188 -41.83 2.62 0.69
C GLY A 188 -41.59 1.28 1.36
N PHE A 189 -40.50 1.11 2.04
CA PHE A 189 -40.15 -0.10 2.78
C PHE A 189 -41.03 -0.25 4.03
N THR A 190 -41.82 -1.30 4.09
CA THR A 190 -42.78 -1.54 5.18
C THR A 190 -42.31 -2.59 6.15
N MET A 191 -41.80 -3.71 5.66
CA MET A 191 -41.45 -4.89 6.46
C MET A 191 -40.03 -5.36 6.17
N MET A 192 -39.35 -5.87 7.21
CA MET A 192 -38.08 -6.56 7.11
C MET A 192 -38.09 -7.79 8.05
N LEU A 193 -37.85 -8.99 7.51
CA LEU A 193 -37.89 -10.25 8.25
C LEU A 193 -39.18 -10.47 9.06
N GLY A 194 -40.33 -9.95 8.55
CA GLY A 194 -41.62 -10.04 9.23
C GLY A 194 -41.87 -8.95 10.28
N PHE A 195 -40.93 -8.03 10.50
CA PHE A 195 -41.07 -6.90 11.45
C PHE A 195 -41.28 -5.58 10.70
N PRO A 196 -42.16 -4.68 11.20
CA PRO A 196 -42.31 -3.35 10.62
C PRO A 196 -41.03 -2.53 10.74
N VAL A 197 -40.54 -1.95 9.65
CA VAL A 197 -39.33 -1.10 9.64
C VAL A 197 -39.53 0.18 10.46
N SER A 198 -40.79 0.64 10.60
CA SER A 198 -41.15 1.80 11.42
C SER A 198 -41.09 1.56 12.92
N ALA A 199 -41.11 0.30 13.38
CA ALA A 199 -41.09 -0.04 14.79
C ALA A 199 -39.78 0.38 15.48
N THR A 200 -39.85 0.96 16.66
CA THR A 200 -38.68 1.39 17.44
C THR A 200 -37.70 0.22 17.71
N SER A 201 -38.24 -0.97 18.01
CA SER A 201 -37.45 -2.18 18.21
C SER A 201 -36.63 -2.56 16.96
N THR A 202 -37.23 -2.48 15.77
CA THR A 202 -36.54 -2.75 14.50
C THR A 202 -35.43 -1.73 14.24
N ARG A 203 -35.68 -0.44 14.51
CA ARG A 203 -34.67 0.62 14.38
C ARG A 203 -33.50 0.44 15.34
N ILE A 204 -33.77 0.01 16.58
CA ILE A 204 -32.74 -0.34 17.55
C ILE A 204 -31.91 -1.54 17.05
N ALA A 205 -32.57 -2.59 16.54
CA ALA A 205 -31.88 -3.76 16.01
C ALA A 205 -30.98 -3.40 14.80
N LEU A 206 -31.46 -2.55 13.89
CA LEU A 206 -30.68 -2.05 12.74
C LEU A 206 -29.49 -1.20 13.19
N PHE A 207 -29.67 -0.33 14.18
CA PHE A 207 -28.59 0.45 14.77
C PHE A 207 -27.51 -0.45 15.37
N LEU A 208 -27.92 -1.43 16.18
CA LEU A 208 -26.99 -2.39 16.79
C LEU A 208 -26.28 -3.25 15.72
N ALA A 209 -26.98 -3.70 14.68
CA ALA A 209 -26.38 -4.41 13.57
C ALA A 209 -25.32 -3.57 12.85
N THR A 210 -25.57 -2.27 12.66
CA THR A 210 -24.61 -1.33 12.08
C THR A 210 -23.41 -1.10 13.00
N LEU A 211 -23.64 -0.99 14.31
CA LEU A 211 -22.57 -0.86 15.30
C LEU A 211 -21.68 -2.12 15.32
N VAL A 212 -22.30 -3.31 15.25
CA VAL A 212 -21.56 -4.58 15.14
C VAL A 212 -20.73 -4.62 13.86
N LEU A 213 -21.30 -4.21 12.71
CA LEU A 213 -20.57 -4.13 11.45
C LEU A 213 -19.39 -3.14 11.54
N LEU A 214 -19.57 -1.98 12.17
CA LEU A 214 -18.49 -1.00 12.36
C LEU A 214 -17.36 -1.59 13.22
N ILE A 215 -17.70 -2.21 14.36
CA ILE A 215 -16.73 -2.85 15.26
C ILE A 215 -15.99 -4.00 14.51
N ALA A 216 -16.73 -4.83 13.78
CA ALA A 216 -16.16 -5.92 13.00
C ALA A 216 -15.22 -5.40 11.91
N SER A 217 -15.61 -4.34 11.20
CA SER A 217 -14.80 -3.69 10.16
C SER A 217 -13.52 -3.09 10.75
N LEU A 218 -13.63 -2.42 11.89
CA LEU A 218 -12.47 -1.86 12.60
C LEU A 218 -11.55 -2.97 13.13
N ALA A 219 -12.10 -4.02 13.73
CA ALA A 219 -11.33 -5.17 14.22
C ALA A 219 -10.61 -5.89 13.05
N LEU A 220 -11.30 -6.10 11.93
CA LEU A 220 -10.73 -6.68 10.71
C LEU A 220 -9.59 -5.80 10.17
N GLY A 221 -9.81 -4.50 10.04
CA GLY A 221 -8.79 -3.56 9.57
C GLY A 221 -7.56 -3.54 10.48
N LEU A 222 -7.74 -3.49 11.80
CA LEU A 222 -6.65 -3.57 12.79
C LEU A 222 -5.93 -4.92 12.76
N ALA A 223 -6.65 -6.02 12.59
CA ALA A 223 -6.06 -7.34 12.44
C ALA A 223 -5.19 -7.41 11.19
N LEU A 224 -5.71 -6.96 10.03
CA LEU A 224 -4.96 -6.91 8.77
C LEU A 224 -3.71 -6.02 8.89
N ALA A 225 -3.83 -4.83 9.47
CA ALA A 225 -2.73 -3.89 9.64
C ALA A 225 -1.57 -4.46 10.48
N ARG A 226 -1.86 -5.35 11.45
CA ARG A 226 -0.86 -5.99 12.32
C ARG A 226 -0.16 -7.18 11.68
N THR A 227 -0.71 -7.74 10.61
CA THR A 227 -0.11 -8.88 9.90
C THR A 227 1.00 -8.41 8.97
N LYS A 228 1.79 -9.35 8.46
CA LYS A 228 2.74 -9.09 7.37
C LYS A 228 2.04 -8.52 6.14
N PHE A 229 0.78 -8.89 5.88
CA PHE A 229 -0.04 -8.33 4.80
C PHE A 229 -0.19 -6.80 4.91
N GLY A 230 -0.49 -6.27 6.11
CA GLY A 230 -0.60 -4.82 6.33
C GLY A 230 0.74 -4.10 6.09
N ARG A 231 1.86 -4.69 6.52
CA ARG A 231 3.21 -4.17 6.22
C ARG A 231 3.51 -4.16 4.72
N VAL A 232 3.12 -5.22 3.99
CA VAL A 232 3.25 -5.26 2.52
C VAL A 232 2.41 -4.16 1.86
N LEU A 233 1.17 -3.92 2.30
CA LEU A 233 0.36 -2.82 1.77
C LEU A 233 1.03 -1.45 2.01
N THR A 234 1.57 -1.23 3.20
CA THR A 234 2.33 -0.01 3.51
C THR A 234 3.56 0.11 2.61
N ALA A 235 4.28 -0.97 2.38
CA ALA A 235 5.43 -1.01 1.47
C ALA A 235 5.02 -0.75 0.00
N VAL A 236 3.85 -1.23 -0.44
CA VAL A 236 3.27 -0.89 -1.77
C VAL A 236 3.05 0.62 -1.89
N ARG A 237 2.54 1.25 -0.85
CA ARG A 237 2.29 2.69 -0.81
C ARG A 237 3.60 3.50 -0.85
N ASP A 238 4.57 3.11 -0.05
CA ASP A 238 5.81 3.87 0.15
C ASP A 238 6.79 3.68 -1.02
N ALA A 239 7.02 2.42 -1.46
CA ALA A 239 8.01 2.10 -2.49
C ALA A 239 7.66 0.80 -3.25
N GLU A 240 6.63 0.86 -4.12
CA GLU A 240 6.15 -0.31 -4.86
C GLU A 240 7.25 -1.00 -5.70
N ASN A 241 8.13 -0.21 -6.34
CA ASN A 241 9.23 -0.77 -7.12
C ASN A 241 10.18 -1.58 -6.23
N ARG A 242 10.59 -1.03 -5.07
CA ARG A 242 11.45 -1.75 -4.11
C ARG A 242 10.81 -3.05 -3.65
N LEU A 243 9.51 -3.04 -3.40
CA LEU A 243 8.78 -4.24 -2.99
C LEU A 243 8.81 -5.34 -4.06
N MET A 244 8.76 -4.98 -5.36
CA MET A 244 8.93 -5.95 -6.46
C MET A 244 10.33 -6.57 -6.45
N PHE A 245 11.37 -5.79 -6.15
CA PHE A 245 12.73 -6.30 -5.98
C PHE A 245 12.92 -7.14 -4.71
N CYS A 246 12.01 -6.99 -3.72
CA CYS A 246 11.90 -7.96 -2.64
C CYS A 246 11.12 -9.23 -3.02
N GLY A 247 10.67 -9.38 -4.28
CA GLY A 247 9.99 -10.56 -4.80
C GLY A 247 8.47 -10.62 -4.54
N TYR A 248 7.82 -9.53 -4.11
CA TYR A 248 6.35 -9.47 -3.98
C TYR A 248 5.68 -9.02 -5.28
N ASP A 249 4.55 -9.64 -5.63
CA ASP A 249 3.66 -9.10 -6.67
C ASP A 249 2.60 -8.18 -6.04
N PRO A 250 2.70 -6.85 -6.22
CA PRO A 250 1.76 -5.89 -5.63
C PRO A 250 0.31 -6.07 -6.09
N LYS A 251 0.10 -6.65 -7.29
CA LYS A 251 -1.23 -6.79 -7.90
C LYS A 251 -2.19 -7.59 -7.01
N GLY A 252 -1.74 -8.74 -6.51
CA GLY A 252 -2.56 -9.60 -5.66
C GLY A 252 -2.98 -8.91 -4.36
N PHE A 253 -2.06 -8.18 -3.74
CA PHE A 253 -2.30 -7.43 -2.50
C PHE A 253 -3.29 -6.27 -2.71
N LYS A 254 -3.11 -5.49 -3.78
CA LYS A 254 -4.04 -4.41 -4.17
C LYS A 254 -5.43 -4.95 -4.48
N LEU A 255 -5.51 -6.04 -5.24
CA LEU A 255 -6.77 -6.66 -5.63
C LEU A 255 -7.55 -7.17 -4.43
N PHE A 256 -6.87 -7.82 -3.49
CA PHE A 256 -7.49 -8.33 -2.26
C PHE A 256 -8.09 -7.20 -1.42
N VAL A 257 -7.28 -6.17 -1.08
CA VAL A 257 -7.77 -5.07 -0.23
C VAL A 257 -8.86 -4.25 -0.92
N TRP A 258 -8.77 -4.06 -2.24
CA TRP A 258 -9.76 -3.39 -3.05
C TRP A 258 -11.11 -4.13 -3.05
N THR A 259 -11.10 -5.44 -3.30
CA THR A 259 -12.31 -6.27 -3.29
C THR A 259 -12.93 -6.33 -1.88
N LEU A 260 -12.10 -6.48 -0.85
CA LEU A 260 -12.56 -6.46 0.55
C LEU A 260 -13.24 -5.15 0.91
N SER A 261 -12.66 -4.02 0.52
CA SER A 261 -13.22 -2.69 0.80
C SER A 261 -14.57 -2.48 0.09
N ALA A 262 -14.73 -2.98 -1.13
CA ALA A 262 -15.98 -2.93 -1.87
C ALA A 262 -17.09 -3.72 -1.16
N VAL A 263 -16.78 -4.91 -0.65
CA VAL A 263 -17.73 -5.72 0.13
C VAL A 263 -18.13 -5.02 1.43
N LEU A 264 -17.19 -4.42 2.16
CA LEU A 264 -17.49 -3.65 3.36
C LEU A 264 -18.42 -2.47 3.07
N CYS A 265 -18.18 -1.74 1.98
CA CYS A 265 -19.06 -0.66 1.53
C CYS A 265 -20.46 -1.17 1.19
N ALA A 266 -20.56 -2.30 0.53
CA ALA A 266 -21.85 -2.89 0.17
C ALA A 266 -22.66 -3.33 1.39
N LEU A 267 -22.01 -3.92 2.39
CA LEU A 267 -22.65 -4.26 3.67
C LEU A 267 -23.15 -3.00 4.42
N ALA A 268 -22.37 -1.92 4.38
CA ALA A 268 -22.78 -0.63 4.94
C ALA A 268 -24.01 -0.06 4.20
N GLY A 269 -24.02 -0.11 2.88
CA GLY A 269 -25.14 0.31 2.06
C GLY A 269 -26.41 -0.51 2.31
N ALA A 270 -26.27 -1.81 2.50
CA ALA A 270 -27.36 -2.71 2.82
C ALA A 270 -28.04 -2.35 4.18
N LEU A 271 -27.27 -1.98 5.20
CA LEU A 271 -27.80 -1.54 6.50
C LEU A 271 -28.28 -0.09 6.50
N TYR A 272 -27.78 0.72 5.58
CA TYR A 272 -28.21 2.11 5.40
C TYR A 272 -29.67 2.20 4.93
N VAL A 273 -30.03 1.40 3.93
CA VAL A 273 -31.34 1.50 3.25
C VAL A 273 -32.54 1.32 4.17
N PRO A 274 -32.66 0.30 5.01
CA PRO A 274 -33.80 0.15 5.92
C PRO A 274 -33.85 1.22 7.00
N GLN A 275 -32.72 1.87 7.34
CA GLN A 275 -32.68 2.97 8.31
C GLN A 275 -33.13 4.29 7.71
N VAL A 276 -32.71 4.60 6.48
CA VAL A 276 -33.00 5.88 5.80
C VAL A 276 -34.35 5.83 5.08
N GLY A 277 -34.78 4.66 4.64
CA GLY A 277 -36.09 4.46 3.98
C GLY A 277 -36.08 4.74 2.48
N ILE A 278 -34.92 5.02 1.88
CA ILE A 278 -34.75 5.31 0.46
C ILE A 278 -33.37 4.91 -0.03
N ILE A 279 -33.29 4.47 -1.27
CA ILE A 279 -32.04 4.37 -2.04
C ILE A 279 -32.30 4.88 -3.45
N ASN A 280 -31.49 5.81 -3.92
CA ASN A 280 -31.57 6.35 -5.28
C ASN A 280 -30.18 6.43 -5.92
N PRO A 281 -30.08 6.63 -7.25
CA PRO A 281 -28.80 6.66 -7.93
C PRO A 281 -27.87 7.81 -7.50
N SER A 282 -28.40 8.87 -6.86
CA SER A 282 -27.60 10.00 -6.38
C SER A 282 -26.58 9.59 -5.30
N GLU A 283 -26.77 8.43 -4.64
CA GLU A 283 -25.75 7.89 -3.72
C GLU A 283 -24.43 7.57 -4.44
N MET A 284 -24.47 7.31 -5.75
CA MET A 284 -23.29 7.12 -6.60
C MET A 284 -22.71 8.45 -7.12
N SER A 285 -23.20 9.61 -6.68
CA SER A 285 -22.73 10.89 -7.21
C SER A 285 -21.23 11.10 -6.91
N PRO A 286 -20.51 11.78 -7.81
CA PRO A 286 -19.11 12.16 -7.57
C PRO A 286 -18.93 12.93 -6.25
N THR A 287 -19.88 13.78 -5.88
CA THR A 287 -19.86 14.57 -4.65
C THR A 287 -19.77 13.67 -3.40
N ASN A 288 -20.57 12.59 -3.33
CA ASN A 288 -20.54 11.66 -2.20
C ASN A 288 -19.22 10.91 -2.11
N SER A 289 -18.61 10.55 -3.26
CA SER A 289 -17.29 9.90 -3.28
C SER A 289 -16.18 10.83 -2.81
N ILE A 290 -16.23 12.11 -3.18
CA ILE A 290 -15.29 13.15 -2.69
C ILE A 290 -15.51 13.38 -1.19
N GLU A 291 -16.75 13.45 -0.72
CA GLU A 291 -17.09 13.61 0.69
C GLU A 291 -16.51 12.46 1.52
N ALA A 292 -16.59 11.21 1.05
CA ALA A 292 -15.96 10.07 1.72
C ALA A 292 -14.44 10.22 1.83
N ALA A 293 -13.77 10.74 0.80
CA ALA A 293 -12.34 11.04 0.85
C ALA A 293 -12.02 12.13 1.88
N ILE A 294 -12.89 13.13 2.05
CA ILE A 294 -12.74 14.18 3.08
C ILE A 294 -12.83 13.57 4.48
N TRP A 295 -13.72 12.61 4.74
CA TRP A 295 -13.81 11.95 6.04
C TRP A 295 -12.49 11.29 6.43
N VAL A 296 -11.88 10.57 5.49
CA VAL A 296 -10.60 9.90 5.70
C VAL A 296 -9.45 10.90 5.84
N ALA A 297 -9.42 11.96 5.03
CA ALA A 297 -8.38 12.98 5.09
C ALA A 297 -8.41 13.77 6.40
N LEU A 298 -9.61 14.21 6.82
CA LEU A 298 -9.80 14.94 8.08
C LEU A 298 -9.43 14.09 9.29
N GLY A 299 -9.89 12.85 9.32
CA GLY A 299 -9.65 11.95 10.44
C GLY A 299 -8.19 11.52 10.58
N GLY A 300 -7.49 11.32 9.47
CA GLY A 300 -6.10 10.85 9.40
C GLY A 300 -5.98 9.51 8.69
N ARG A 301 -5.34 9.54 7.53
CA ARG A 301 -5.13 8.36 6.69
C ARG A 301 -4.25 7.31 7.36
N GLY A 302 -4.62 6.04 7.21
CA GLY A 302 -3.86 4.89 7.72
C GLY A 302 -3.98 4.69 9.23
N THR A 303 -4.96 5.33 9.89
CA THR A 303 -5.19 5.19 11.34
C THR A 303 -6.39 4.31 11.69
N LEU A 304 -7.29 4.03 10.75
CA LEU A 304 -8.58 3.32 10.87
C LEU A 304 -9.59 3.99 11.81
N ILE A 305 -9.15 4.46 12.97
CA ILE A 305 -10.00 5.18 13.95
C ILE A 305 -10.25 6.62 13.46
N GLY A 306 -9.24 7.26 12.86
CA GLY A 306 -9.35 8.61 12.33
C GLY A 306 -10.51 8.77 11.34
N PRO A 307 -10.59 7.96 10.30
CA PRO A 307 -11.71 7.96 9.36
C PRO A 307 -13.08 7.85 9.99
N VAL A 308 -13.25 7.05 11.06
CA VAL A 308 -14.50 6.95 11.82
C VAL A 308 -14.87 8.29 12.45
N LEU A 309 -13.90 8.95 13.10
CA LEU A 309 -14.10 10.27 13.69
C LEU A 309 -14.34 11.34 12.62
N GLY A 310 -13.60 11.28 11.50
CA GLY A 310 -13.79 12.18 10.37
C GLY A 310 -15.20 12.07 9.77
N ALA A 311 -15.70 10.84 9.58
CA ALA A 311 -17.07 10.60 9.14
C ALA A 311 -18.10 11.17 10.12
N GLY A 312 -17.89 10.96 11.44
CA GLY A 312 -18.74 11.51 12.49
C GLY A 312 -18.79 13.04 12.48
N ILE A 313 -17.62 13.68 12.47
CA ILE A 313 -17.50 15.15 12.49
C ILE A 313 -18.11 15.77 11.24
N VAL A 314 -17.74 15.30 10.05
CA VAL A 314 -18.22 15.91 8.78
C VAL A 314 -19.72 15.71 8.63
N ASN A 315 -20.25 14.51 8.88
CA ASN A 315 -21.68 14.26 8.71
C ASN A 315 -22.54 14.89 9.84
N GLY A 316 -22.00 14.97 11.06
CA GLY A 316 -22.62 15.74 12.15
C GLY A 316 -22.69 17.23 11.80
N ALA A 317 -21.59 17.82 11.34
CA ALA A 317 -21.56 19.20 10.88
C ALA A 317 -22.50 19.41 9.68
N LYS A 318 -22.50 18.50 8.70
CA LYS A 318 -23.41 18.54 7.56
C LYS A 318 -24.88 18.61 7.99
N SER A 319 -25.27 17.75 8.93
CA SER A 319 -26.65 17.72 9.42
C SER A 319 -27.05 19.04 10.08
N TRP A 320 -26.14 19.64 10.86
CA TRP A 320 -26.36 20.91 11.51
C TRP A 320 -26.39 22.08 10.50
N PHE A 321 -25.41 22.18 9.58
CA PHE A 321 -25.34 23.24 8.59
C PHE A 321 -26.51 23.19 7.58
N THR A 322 -26.90 21.98 7.15
CA THR A 322 -28.05 21.82 6.24
C THR A 322 -29.35 22.30 6.88
N MET A 323 -29.47 22.22 8.20
CA MET A 323 -30.63 22.75 8.93
C MET A 323 -30.54 24.25 9.14
N ALA A 324 -29.35 24.80 9.44
CA ALA A 324 -29.14 26.21 9.75
C ALA A 324 -28.97 27.07 8.48
N MET A 325 -28.23 26.56 7.47
CA MET A 325 -27.85 27.30 6.25
C MET A 325 -27.79 26.35 5.03
N PRO A 326 -28.91 25.85 4.50
CA PRO A 326 -28.94 24.79 3.48
C PRO A 326 -28.25 25.17 2.17
N GLU A 327 -28.28 26.45 1.78
CA GLU A 327 -27.68 26.90 0.52
C GLU A 327 -26.15 26.99 0.56
N TYR A 328 -25.56 27.12 1.74
CA TYR A 328 -24.11 27.33 1.92
C TYR A 328 -23.33 26.08 2.26
N TRP A 329 -23.98 24.94 2.51
CA TRP A 329 -23.31 23.71 2.95
C TRP A 329 -22.18 23.29 2.02
N GLN A 330 -22.37 23.33 0.70
CA GLN A 330 -21.35 22.91 -0.27
C GLN A 330 -20.11 23.79 -0.24
N PHE A 331 -20.27 25.09 0.02
CA PHE A 331 -19.13 26.02 0.19
C PHE A 331 -18.35 25.70 1.47
N PHE A 332 -19.05 25.40 2.57
CA PHE A 332 -18.39 24.97 3.81
C PHE A 332 -17.64 23.65 3.64
N LEU A 333 -18.19 22.68 2.91
CA LEU A 333 -17.51 21.42 2.60
C LEU A 333 -16.23 21.66 1.80
N GLY A 334 -16.29 22.52 0.77
CA GLY A 334 -15.12 22.90 -0.02
C GLY A 334 -14.06 23.62 0.84
N LEU A 335 -14.49 24.55 1.71
CA LEU A 335 -13.59 25.24 2.63
C LEU A 335 -12.93 24.28 3.61
N ILE A 336 -13.68 23.35 4.23
CA ILE A 336 -13.14 22.32 5.12
C ILE A 336 -12.08 21.51 4.37
N PHE A 337 -12.33 21.10 3.13
CA PHE A 337 -11.36 20.34 2.34
C PHE A 337 -10.06 21.11 2.11
N ILE A 338 -10.14 22.38 1.75
CA ILE A 338 -8.98 23.26 1.56
C ILE A 338 -8.20 23.39 2.87
N LEU A 339 -8.89 23.70 3.98
CA LEU A 339 -8.25 23.87 5.28
C LEU A 339 -7.57 22.58 5.77
N VAL A 340 -8.23 21.42 5.62
CA VAL A 340 -7.67 20.12 5.98
C VAL A 340 -6.42 19.84 5.15
N THR A 341 -6.45 20.08 3.84
CA THR A 341 -5.32 19.83 2.96
C THR A 341 -4.13 20.73 3.28
N LEU A 342 -4.37 22.00 3.61
CA LEU A 342 -3.31 22.99 3.92
C LEU A 342 -2.73 22.83 5.33
N PHE A 343 -3.60 22.65 6.33
CA PHE A 343 -3.18 22.71 7.75
C PHE A 343 -3.07 21.34 8.41
N LEU A 344 -3.74 20.31 7.88
CA LEU A 344 -3.79 18.98 8.44
C LEU A 344 -3.40 17.90 7.39
N PRO A 345 -2.24 17.99 6.74
CA PRO A 345 -1.87 17.06 5.65
C PRO A 345 -1.80 15.59 6.09
N LYS A 346 -1.60 15.35 7.40
CA LYS A 346 -1.61 14.01 8.02
C LYS A 346 -2.94 13.66 8.71
N GLY A 347 -3.91 14.60 8.75
CA GLY A 347 -5.17 14.47 9.46
C GLY A 347 -5.09 14.83 10.95
N ALA A 348 -6.27 14.93 11.60
CA ALA A 348 -6.40 15.42 12.97
C ALA A 348 -5.71 14.51 14.02
N ILE A 349 -5.80 13.18 13.86
CA ILE A 349 -5.22 12.22 14.81
C ILE A 349 -3.72 12.08 14.64
N ALA A 350 -3.21 12.04 13.40
CA ALA A 350 -1.79 11.83 13.14
C ALA A 350 -0.90 13.00 13.59
N GLN A 351 -1.45 14.20 13.80
CA GLN A 351 -0.72 15.33 14.38
C GLN A 351 -0.45 15.16 15.90
N GLY A 352 -1.21 14.33 16.61
CA GLY A 352 -0.97 14.03 18.01
C GLY A 352 0.30 13.20 18.26
N GLU A 353 0.81 12.53 17.25
CA GLU A 353 2.09 11.82 17.26
C GLU A 353 3.24 12.75 16.82
N ARG A 354 3.50 13.83 17.57
CA ARG A 354 4.77 14.56 17.38
C ARG A 354 5.91 13.61 17.77
N PRO A 355 6.90 13.38 16.88
CA PRO A 355 8.12 12.72 17.31
C PRO A 355 8.71 13.60 18.41
N MET A 356 8.82 13.05 19.60
CA MET A 356 9.38 13.73 20.76
C MET A 356 10.82 14.12 20.41
N SER A 357 11.07 15.42 20.25
CA SER A 357 12.35 16.03 19.91
C SER A 357 13.42 15.88 21.02
N ARG A 358 13.39 14.81 21.80
CA ARG A 358 14.38 14.50 22.84
C ARG A 358 15.61 13.74 22.37
N PHE A 359 15.73 13.43 21.07
CA PHE A 359 16.79 12.54 20.57
C PHE A 359 17.95 13.23 19.82
N GLN A 360 17.97 14.56 19.67
CA GLN A 360 19.13 15.24 19.06
C GLN A 360 20.40 15.17 19.91
N LEU A 361 20.30 14.89 21.22
CA LEU A 361 21.47 14.76 22.10
C LEU A 361 22.15 13.38 22.01
N THR A 362 21.47 12.36 21.51
CA THR A 362 22.02 10.99 21.43
C THR A 362 22.80 10.77 20.13
N GLU A 363 22.54 11.53 19.07
CA GLU A 363 23.29 11.42 17.80
C GLU A 363 24.78 11.78 17.98
N GLN A 364 25.11 12.77 18.78
CA GLN A 364 26.50 13.15 19.03
C GLN A 364 27.29 12.13 19.88
N LEU A 365 26.61 11.35 20.72
CA LEU A 365 27.25 10.32 21.53
C LEU A 365 27.49 9.02 20.73
N ILE A 366 26.60 8.66 19.81
CA ILE A 366 26.75 7.49 18.92
C ILE A 366 27.89 7.72 17.92
N TYR A 367 28.07 8.92 17.40
CA TYR A 367 29.21 9.28 16.53
C TYR A 367 30.57 9.18 17.24
N ALA A 368 30.61 9.38 18.55
CA ALA A 368 31.86 9.26 19.34
C ALA A 368 32.25 7.79 19.61
N GLU A 369 31.30 6.87 19.72
CA GLU A 369 31.58 5.43 19.93
C GLU A 369 31.97 4.68 18.65
N ILE A 370 31.47 5.10 17.47
CA ILE A 370 31.79 4.48 16.16
C ILE A 370 33.28 4.66 15.82
N ASN A 371 33.91 5.74 16.28
CA ASN A 371 35.33 6.03 16.02
C ASN A 371 36.31 5.32 16.97
N ALA A 372 35.85 4.47 17.91
CA ALA A 372 36.68 3.90 18.95
C ALA A 372 37.01 2.39 18.79
N GLN A 373 36.51 1.71 17.77
CA GLN A 373 36.83 0.29 17.53
C GLN A 373 37.72 0.11 16.31
N GLU A 374 38.98 -0.30 16.57
CA GLU A 374 39.94 -0.69 15.54
C GLU A 374 39.46 -1.95 14.78
N PRO A 375 39.73 -2.06 13.47
CA PRO A 375 39.31 -3.20 12.66
C PRO A 375 40.18 -4.43 13.01
N GLY A 376 39.53 -5.51 13.45
CA GLY A 376 40.17 -6.83 13.59
C GLY A 376 40.41 -7.45 12.21
N ALA A 377 41.66 -7.81 11.96
CA ALA A 377 42.16 -8.37 10.73
C ALA A 377 41.46 -9.69 10.33
N ILE A 378 40.76 -9.68 9.17
CA ILE A 378 40.41 -10.87 8.41
C ILE A 378 41.10 -10.78 7.05
N GLN A 379 42.33 -11.23 6.98
CA GLN A 379 43.04 -11.54 5.74
C GLN A 379 43.01 -13.06 5.54
N HIS A 380 42.81 -13.50 4.30
CA HIS A 380 42.96 -14.85 3.72
C HIS A 380 41.70 -15.71 3.53
N ALA A 381 40.87 -15.36 2.57
CA ALA A 381 40.08 -16.35 1.84
C ALA A 381 40.00 -16.04 0.33
N ALA A 382 40.49 -14.87 -0.10
CA ALA A 382 40.28 -14.37 -1.47
C ALA A 382 41.17 -15.00 -2.55
N ASP A 383 42.32 -15.60 -2.18
CA ASP A 383 43.30 -16.02 -3.20
C ASP A 383 43.06 -17.42 -3.81
N GLN A 384 42.18 -18.23 -3.24
CA GLN A 384 41.92 -19.59 -3.75
C GLN A 384 40.83 -19.66 -4.86
N TYR A 385 40.04 -18.59 -5.09
CA TYR A 385 38.92 -18.60 -6.05
C TYR A 385 39.22 -17.85 -7.37
N ARG A 386 40.43 -17.37 -7.59
CA ARG A 386 40.77 -16.47 -8.72
C ARG A 386 41.04 -17.13 -10.06
N GLN A 387 40.99 -18.47 -10.19
CA GLN A 387 41.27 -19.13 -11.48
C GLN A 387 40.02 -19.79 -12.06
N GLN A 388 39.62 -19.36 -13.26
CA GLN A 388 38.52 -19.84 -14.12
C GLN A 388 37.14 -19.81 -13.43
N ARG A 389 36.53 -18.64 -13.42
CA ARG A 389 35.15 -18.47 -12.93
C ARG A 389 34.19 -18.64 -14.10
N ASP A 390 33.26 -19.59 -13.99
CA ASP A 390 32.09 -19.65 -14.86
C ASP A 390 31.31 -18.33 -14.78
N PRO A 391 30.78 -17.78 -15.90
CA PRO A 391 30.05 -16.52 -15.86
C PRO A 391 28.72 -16.69 -15.14
N VAL A 392 28.45 -15.84 -14.14
CA VAL A 392 27.13 -15.74 -13.48
C VAL A 392 26.15 -14.92 -14.33
N LEU A 393 26.66 -13.93 -15.07
CA LEU A 393 25.89 -13.10 -15.97
C LEU A 393 26.61 -12.94 -17.30
N THR A 394 25.92 -13.21 -18.41
CA THR A 394 26.41 -12.98 -19.77
C THR A 394 25.42 -12.12 -20.54
N LEU A 395 25.89 -10.99 -21.04
CA LEU A 395 25.15 -10.07 -21.92
C LEU A 395 25.85 -10.07 -23.27
N GLU A 396 25.08 -10.29 -24.35
CA GLU A 396 25.59 -10.35 -25.73
C GLU A 396 24.80 -9.40 -26.63
N ASN A 397 25.51 -8.42 -27.24
CA ASN A 397 24.97 -7.48 -28.22
C ASN A 397 23.69 -6.76 -27.80
N ILE A 398 23.63 -6.29 -26.55
CA ILE A 398 22.47 -5.62 -25.99
C ILE A 398 22.30 -4.24 -26.63
N ASN A 399 21.10 -4.00 -27.17
CA ASN A 399 20.71 -2.71 -27.72
C ASN A 399 19.46 -2.18 -27.05
N VAL A 400 19.52 -0.91 -26.61
CA VAL A 400 18.40 -0.19 -25.99
C VAL A 400 18.30 1.21 -26.57
N SER A 401 17.12 1.56 -27.07
CA SER A 401 16.83 2.89 -27.60
C SER A 401 15.55 3.45 -27.00
N PHE A 402 15.54 4.74 -26.66
CA PHE A 402 14.39 5.51 -26.18
C PHE A 402 14.16 6.68 -27.15
N ASP A 403 13.02 6.71 -27.81
CA ASP A 403 12.61 7.81 -28.73
C ASP A 403 13.73 8.24 -29.71
N GLY A 404 14.49 7.26 -30.26
CA GLY A 404 15.59 7.50 -31.16
C GLY A 404 16.95 7.73 -30.50
N PHE A 405 17.02 7.89 -29.20
CA PHE A 405 18.27 7.95 -28.44
C PHE A 405 18.74 6.54 -28.06
N HIS A 406 19.91 6.14 -28.56
CA HIS A 406 20.53 4.85 -28.24
C HIS A 406 21.23 4.91 -26.88
N ALA A 407 20.61 4.34 -25.87
CA ALA A 407 21.16 4.28 -24.51
C ALA A 407 22.19 3.16 -24.33
N LEU A 408 22.01 2.02 -25.02
CA LEU A 408 22.99 0.95 -25.13
C LEU A 408 23.12 0.54 -26.59
N ARG A 409 24.38 0.27 -27.02
CA ARG A 409 24.73 -0.07 -28.42
C ARG A 409 25.65 -1.28 -28.44
N ASN A 410 25.15 -2.43 -28.90
CA ASN A 410 25.92 -3.67 -29.03
C ASN A 410 26.74 -3.98 -27.78
N LEU A 411 26.19 -3.69 -26.59
CA LEU A 411 26.88 -3.88 -25.33
C LEU A 411 26.99 -5.37 -25.02
N SER A 412 28.24 -5.85 -24.83
CA SER A 412 28.51 -7.20 -24.35
C SER A 412 29.33 -7.12 -23.07
N LEU A 413 28.97 -7.92 -22.07
CA LEU A 413 29.59 -7.93 -20.74
C LEU A 413 29.43 -9.30 -20.10
N GLN A 414 30.47 -9.79 -19.41
CA GLN A 414 30.42 -11.01 -18.63
C GLN A 414 30.87 -10.73 -17.20
N ILE A 415 30.17 -11.29 -16.21
CA ILE A 415 30.52 -11.21 -14.80
C ILE A 415 30.71 -12.62 -14.28
N GLY A 416 31.88 -12.91 -13.67
CA GLY A 416 32.21 -14.21 -13.09
C GLY A 416 31.54 -14.44 -11.72
N VAL A 417 31.39 -15.70 -11.31
CA VAL A 417 30.92 -16.05 -9.98
C VAL A 417 31.88 -15.51 -8.90
N GLY A 418 31.35 -14.78 -7.92
CA GLY A 418 32.11 -14.19 -6.80
C GLY A 418 33.02 -13.01 -7.22
N GLU A 419 32.90 -12.48 -8.43
CA GLU A 419 33.63 -11.32 -8.93
C GLU A 419 33.06 -10.02 -8.36
N LEU A 420 33.96 -9.07 -8.01
CA LEU A 420 33.58 -7.69 -7.73
C LEU A 420 33.98 -6.82 -8.92
N ARG A 421 32.98 -6.48 -9.73
CA ARG A 421 33.14 -5.64 -10.93
C ARG A 421 32.65 -4.23 -10.70
N CYS A 422 33.50 -3.25 -10.93
CA CYS A 422 33.11 -1.84 -10.94
C CYS A 422 32.81 -1.37 -12.36
N ILE A 423 31.65 -0.69 -12.53
CA ILE A 423 31.25 -0.05 -13.79
C ILE A 423 31.41 1.46 -13.62
N ILE A 424 32.28 2.05 -14.42
CA ILE A 424 32.55 3.48 -14.44
C ILE A 424 32.18 4.10 -15.78
N GLY A 425 32.13 5.41 -15.86
CA GLY A 425 31.84 6.14 -17.08
C GLY A 425 31.16 7.48 -16.81
N PRO A 426 31.18 8.41 -17.78
CA PRO A 426 30.54 9.72 -17.62
C PRO A 426 29.02 9.62 -17.46
N ASN A 427 28.38 10.75 -17.11
CA ASN A 427 26.94 10.83 -17.05
C ASN A 427 26.33 10.60 -18.45
N GLY A 428 25.30 9.78 -18.55
CA GLY A 428 24.71 9.39 -19.83
C GLY A 428 25.40 8.23 -20.54
N ALA A 429 26.45 7.63 -19.97
CA ALA A 429 27.17 6.48 -20.58
C ALA A 429 26.33 5.20 -20.69
N GLY A 430 25.15 5.13 -20.05
CA GLY A 430 24.26 3.96 -20.09
C GLY A 430 24.29 3.09 -18.83
N LYS A 431 25.01 3.45 -17.76
CA LYS A 431 25.19 2.66 -16.52
C LYS A 431 23.86 2.25 -15.88
N THR A 432 22.97 3.22 -15.61
CA THR A 432 21.65 2.95 -15.02
C THR A 432 20.77 2.15 -15.97
N THR A 433 20.85 2.40 -17.29
CA THR A 433 20.11 1.62 -18.29
C THR A 433 20.57 0.16 -18.31
N LEU A 434 21.87 -0.10 -18.18
CA LEU A 434 22.41 -1.45 -18.06
C LEU A 434 21.80 -2.18 -16.86
N MET A 435 21.78 -1.56 -15.69
CA MET A 435 21.13 -2.13 -14.50
C MET A 435 19.62 -2.32 -14.68
N ASP A 436 18.94 -1.37 -15.33
CA ASP A 436 17.50 -1.45 -15.62
C ASP A 436 17.19 -2.62 -16.57
N VAL A 437 18.10 -2.94 -17.50
CA VAL A 437 17.98 -4.07 -18.41
C VAL A 437 18.19 -5.40 -17.69
N ILE A 438 19.24 -5.54 -16.90
CA ILE A 438 19.52 -6.77 -16.13
C ILE A 438 18.36 -7.09 -15.18
N THR A 439 17.71 -6.10 -14.61
CA THR A 439 16.61 -6.25 -13.66
C THR A 439 15.22 -6.32 -14.29
N GLY A 440 15.14 -6.37 -15.63
CA GLY A 440 13.85 -6.49 -16.35
C GLY A 440 12.93 -5.27 -16.25
N LYS A 441 13.44 -4.13 -15.76
CA LYS A 441 12.70 -2.85 -15.71
C LYS A 441 12.61 -2.23 -17.11
N THR A 442 13.70 -2.37 -17.91
CA THR A 442 13.76 -2.01 -19.32
C THR A 442 14.04 -3.26 -20.14
N ARG A 443 13.31 -3.46 -21.23
CA ARG A 443 13.58 -4.58 -22.15
C ARG A 443 14.47 -4.12 -23.31
N PRO A 444 15.52 -4.88 -23.64
CA PRO A 444 16.32 -4.57 -24.82
C PRO A 444 15.53 -4.86 -26.11
N GLN A 445 15.84 -4.13 -27.19
CA GLN A 445 15.27 -4.41 -28.52
C GLN A 445 15.92 -5.64 -29.14
N THR A 446 17.23 -5.82 -28.94
CA THR A 446 18.00 -6.97 -29.42
C THR A 446 19.07 -7.35 -28.43
N GLY A 447 19.59 -8.56 -28.55
CA GLY A 447 20.64 -9.11 -27.72
C GLY A 447 20.15 -10.27 -26.86
N LYS A 448 21.08 -10.95 -26.18
CA LYS A 448 20.83 -12.10 -25.35
C LYS A 448 21.34 -11.83 -23.94
N MET A 449 20.56 -12.24 -22.93
CA MET A 449 20.91 -12.08 -21.53
C MET A 449 20.74 -13.40 -20.81
N VAL A 450 21.83 -14.01 -20.39
CA VAL A 450 21.83 -15.29 -19.67
C VAL A 450 22.38 -15.10 -18.27
N TYR A 451 21.61 -15.57 -17.30
CA TYR A 451 21.98 -15.57 -15.90
C TYR A 451 22.06 -17.02 -15.38
N ASP A 452 23.09 -17.31 -14.61
CA ASP A 452 23.35 -18.65 -14.02
C ASP A 452 23.22 -19.77 -15.07
N GLN A 453 23.77 -19.54 -16.27
CA GLN A 453 23.78 -20.43 -17.45
C GLN A 453 22.42 -20.92 -17.95
N HIS A 454 21.33 -20.74 -17.20
CA HIS A 454 20.02 -21.34 -17.47
C HIS A 454 18.87 -20.34 -17.63
N HIS A 455 18.98 -19.15 -17.07
CA HIS A 455 17.90 -18.17 -17.05
C HIS A 455 18.08 -17.10 -18.15
N ASP A 456 17.15 -17.07 -19.10
CA ASP A 456 17.06 -15.97 -20.07
C ASP A 456 16.30 -14.79 -19.44
N LEU A 457 17.05 -13.77 -19.01
CA LEU A 457 16.49 -12.59 -18.35
C LEU A 457 15.57 -11.77 -19.27
N SER A 458 15.69 -11.91 -20.60
CA SER A 458 14.87 -11.17 -21.56
C SER A 458 13.39 -11.57 -21.48
N THR A 459 13.10 -12.79 -21.04
CA THR A 459 11.75 -13.36 -20.90
C THR A 459 11.16 -13.15 -19.52
N MET A 460 12.01 -12.91 -18.51
CA MET A 460 11.63 -12.80 -17.10
C MET A 460 11.13 -11.39 -16.74
N ASN A 461 10.24 -11.31 -15.77
CA ASN A 461 9.85 -10.04 -15.16
C ASN A 461 10.72 -9.74 -13.92
N THR A 462 10.66 -8.49 -13.40
CA THR A 462 11.47 -8.04 -12.26
C THR A 462 11.32 -8.93 -11.02
N ILE A 463 10.14 -9.48 -10.76
CA ILE A 463 9.86 -10.33 -9.60
C ILE A 463 10.53 -11.70 -9.78
N GLU A 464 10.42 -12.27 -10.98
CA GLU A 464 11.07 -13.54 -11.34
C GLU A 464 12.59 -13.42 -11.27
N ILE A 465 13.16 -12.30 -11.74
CA ILE A 465 14.59 -11.99 -11.66
C ILE A 465 15.05 -11.88 -10.20
N ALA A 466 14.27 -11.21 -9.35
CA ALA A 466 14.56 -11.13 -7.92
C ALA A 466 14.51 -12.52 -7.24
N HIS A 467 13.55 -13.38 -7.64
CA HIS A 467 13.49 -14.76 -7.14
C HIS A 467 14.62 -15.64 -7.66
N ALA A 468 15.13 -15.37 -8.87
CA ALA A 468 16.30 -16.08 -9.40
C ALA A 468 17.60 -15.75 -8.64
N GLY A 469 17.62 -14.69 -7.84
CA GLY A 469 18.76 -14.34 -6.98
C GLY A 469 19.55 -13.13 -7.44
N ILE A 470 18.94 -12.20 -8.18
CA ILE A 470 19.53 -10.91 -8.52
C ILE A 470 18.93 -9.83 -7.59
N GLY A 471 19.78 -9.23 -6.76
CA GLY A 471 19.43 -8.12 -5.88
C GLY A 471 19.88 -6.77 -6.44
N ARG A 472 19.08 -5.69 -6.25
CA ARG A 472 19.44 -4.35 -6.70
C ARG A 472 19.29 -3.31 -5.59
N LYS A 473 20.34 -2.51 -5.38
CA LYS A 473 20.33 -1.25 -4.65
C LYS A 473 20.16 -0.10 -5.64
N PHE A 474 19.28 0.84 -5.31
CA PHE A 474 19.03 2.02 -6.14
C PHE A 474 19.97 3.18 -5.76
N GLN A 475 20.18 4.11 -6.69
CA GLN A 475 21.01 5.30 -6.47
C GLN A 475 20.54 6.10 -5.23
N LYS A 476 19.23 6.36 -5.10
CA LYS A 476 18.67 6.93 -3.86
C LYS A 476 18.25 5.79 -2.94
N PRO A 477 18.59 5.83 -1.64
CA PRO A 477 18.19 4.78 -0.72
C PRO A 477 16.66 4.65 -0.70
N THR A 478 16.18 3.46 -1.04
CA THR A 478 14.77 3.15 -1.18
C THR A 478 14.37 2.15 -0.11
N VAL A 479 13.95 2.67 1.03
CA VAL A 479 13.44 1.89 2.18
C VAL A 479 11.96 2.16 2.38
N PHE A 480 11.26 1.30 3.09
CA PHE A 480 9.86 1.48 3.46
C PHE A 480 9.81 2.41 4.68
N GLU A 481 9.65 3.71 4.44
CA GLU A 481 9.84 4.76 5.44
C GLU A 481 8.87 4.68 6.63
N ALA A 482 7.64 4.22 6.40
CA ALA A 482 6.63 4.06 7.44
C ALA A 482 6.86 2.83 8.33
N LEU A 483 7.70 1.88 7.91
CA LEU A 483 8.02 0.65 8.65
C LEU A 483 9.27 0.82 9.51
N SER A 484 9.40 0.00 10.54
CA SER A 484 10.63 -0.06 11.34
C SER A 484 11.79 -0.68 10.57
N VAL A 485 13.02 -0.50 11.06
CA VAL A 485 14.22 -1.14 10.52
C VAL A 485 14.06 -2.66 10.46
N PHE A 486 13.56 -3.28 11.54
CA PHE A 486 13.28 -4.71 11.59
C PHE A 486 12.26 -5.16 10.53
N GLU A 487 11.15 -4.43 10.38
CA GLU A 487 10.09 -4.76 9.42
C GLU A 487 10.55 -4.62 7.96
N ASN A 488 11.46 -3.69 7.66
CA ASN A 488 12.11 -3.59 6.34
C ASN A 488 12.90 -4.88 6.02
N LEU A 489 13.71 -5.37 6.96
CA LEU A 489 14.48 -6.61 6.79
C LEU A 489 13.54 -7.83 6.72
N GLU A 490 12.50 -7.89 7.55
CA GLU A 490 11.50 -8.96 7.51
C GLU A 490 10.83 -9.11 6.14
N LEU A 491 10.47 -7.99 5.50
CA LEU A 491 9.88 -8.02 4.16
C LEU A 491 10.88 -8.48 3.10
N ALA A 492 12.16 -8.19 3.29
CA ALA A 492 13.20 -8.59 2.35
C ALA A 492 13.53 -10.09 2.36
N GLN A 493 13.31 -10.80 3.47
CA GLN A 493 13.66 -12.23 3.61
C GLN A 493 13.12 -13.14 2.50
N LYS A 494 13.88 -14.20 2.18
CA LYS A 494 13.44 -15.32 1.33
C LYS A 494 12.33 -16.11 2.02
N ASN A 495 11.07 -15.95 1.57
CA ASN A 495 9.93 -16.74 2.03
C ASN A 495 8.81 -16.70 0.99
N HIS A 496 7.72 -17.44 1.25
CA HIS A 496 6.52 -17.35 0.41
C HIS A 496 5.90 -15.96 0.46
N LYS A 497 5.83 -15.27 -0.68
CA LYS A 497 5.42 -13.86 -0.83
C LYS A 497 4.00 -13.71 -1.40
N THR A 498 3.15 -14.71 -1.15
CA THR A 498 1.73 -14.66 -1.55
C THR A 498 0.89 -13.90 -0.53
N VAL A 499 -0.31 -13.48 -0.95
CA VAL A 499 -1.29 -12.81 -0.06
C VAL A 499 -1.60 -13.68 1.17
N TRP A 500 -1.90 -14.97 0.95
CA TRP A 500 -2.25 -15.90 2.03
C TRP A 500 -1.09 -16.16 3.00
N ALA A 501 0.12 -16.33 2.47
CA ALA A 501 1.31 -16.48 3.31
C ALA A 501 1.58 -15.21 4.15
N SER A 502 1.26 -14.04 3.62
CA SER A 502 1.42 -12.78 4.34
C SER A 502 0.34 -12.54 5.41
N LEU A 503 -0.86 -13.09 5.24
CA LEU A 503 -1.93 -13.03 6.24
C LEU A 503 -1.67 -13.95 7.44
N CYS A 504 -1.18 -15.17 7.20
CA CYS A 504 -1.06 -16.22 8.21
C CYS A 504 0.38 -16.50 8.65
N GLY A 505 1.39 -16.06 7.87
CA GLY A 505 2.80 -16.35 8.09
C GLY A 505 3.36 -15.65 9.33
N LYS A 506 4.18 -16.40 10.08
CA LYS A 506 4.98 -15.88 11.20
C LYS A 506 6.44 -16.17 10.92
N LEU A 507 7.33 -15.30 11.41
CA LEU A 507 8.77 -15.55 11.38
C LEU A 507 9.11 -16.72 12.31
N ASN A 508 9.95 -17.65 11.83
CA ASN A 508 10.57 -18.66 12.67
C ASN A 508 11.77 -18.07 13.44
N SER A 509 12.39 -18.85 14.34
CA SER A 509 13.57 -18.41 15.12
C SER A 509 14.77 -18.12 14.21
N GLU A 510 15.07 -19.01 13.28
CA GLU A 510 16.20 -18.88 12.34
C GLU A 510 16.10 -17.59 11.52
N GLN A 511 14.90 -17.27 11.01
CA GLN A 511 14.66 -16.02 10.28
C GLN A 511 14.87 -14.77 11.14
N ARG A 512 14.54 -14.83 12.43
CA ARG A 512 14.78 -13.72 13.36
C ARG A 512 16.27 -13.58 13.66
N ASP A 513 16.95 -14.69 13.87
CA ASP A 513 18.39 -14.72 14.15
C ASP A 513 19.15 -14.14 12.95
N GLN A 514 18.77 -14.48 11.71
CA GLN A 514 19.34 -13.90 10.49
C GLN A 514 19.15 -12.38 10.42
N ILE A 515 17.96 -11.88 10.78
CA ILE A 515 17.72 -10.42 10.83
C ILE A 515 18.59 -9.77 11.90
N ASP A 516 18.70 -10.38 13.09
CA ASP A 516 19.47 -9.83 14.21
C ASP A 516 20.97 -9.85 13.91
N GLU A 517 21.48 -10.89 13.24
CA GLU A 517 22.85 -10.95 12.72
C GLU A 517 23.10 -9.86 11.67
N THR A 518 22.19 -9.69 10.71
CA THR A 518 22.29 -8.62 9.70
C THR A 518 22.29 -7.24 10.35
N LEU A 519 21.45 -7.00 11.35
CA LEU A 519 21.43 -5.74 12.10
C LEU A 519 22.76 -5.48 12.83
N ALA A 520 23.39 -6.52 13.36
CA ALA A 520 24.70 -6.41 14.01
C ALA A 520 25.80 -6.05 12.99
N ILE A 521 25.84 -6.73 11.84
CA ILE A 521 26.78 -6.42 10.73
C ILE A 521 26.63 -4.97 10.28
N LEU A 522 25.40 -4.46 10.17
CA LEU A 522 25.13 -3.09 9.71
C LEU A 522 25.22 -2.03 10.81
N ARG A 523 25.53 -2.42 12.04
CA ARG A 523 25.56 -1.53 13.23
C ARG A 523 24.21 -0.79 13.45
N LEU A 524 23.09 -1.47 13.14
CA LEU A 524 21.73 -0.93 13.29
C LEU A 524 20.92 -1.60 14.42
N SER A 525 21.54 -2.42 15.27
CA SER A 525 20.86 -3.19 16.32
C SER A 525 20.05 -2.31 17.27
N ASP A 526 20.60 -1.18 17.72
CA ASP A 526 19.93 -0.24 18.63
C ASP A 526 18.75 0.47 17.97
N LEU A 527 18.74 0.54 16.63
CA LEU A 527 17.71 1.19 15.82
C LEU A 527 16.63 0.21 15.33
N ARG A 528 16.67 -1.05 15.78
CA ARG A 528 15.79 -2.14 15.34
C ARG A 528 14.33 -1.74 15.24
N GLN A 529 13.79 -1.04 16.23
CA GLN A 529 12.38 -0.63 16.32
C GLN A 529 12.14 0.80 15.80
N ARG A 530 13.20 1.52 15.41
CA ARG A 530 13.09 2.87 14.88
C ARG A 530 12.46 2.84 13.50
N GLN A 531 11.59 3.79 13.23
CA GLN A 531 10.96 3.96 11.91
C GLN A 531 12.03 4.36 10.88
N ALA A 532 12.08 3.67 9.73
CA ALA A 532 13.12 3.87 8.71
C ALA A 532 13.14 5.29 8.13
N GLY A 533 11.99 5.96 8.09
CA GLY A 533 11.90 7.36 7.66
C GLY A 533 12.69 8.34 8.53
N LEU A 534 12.97 7.98 9.80
CA LEU A 534 13.70 8.79 10.77
C LEU A 534 15.22 8.51 10.81
N LEU A 535 15.72 7.61 9.97
CA LEU A 535 17.14 7.31 9.84
C LEU A 535 17.88 8.40 9.07
N SER A 536 19.18 8.56 9.36
CA SER A 536 20.08 9.37 8.53
C SER A 536 20.23 8.78 7.13
N HIS A 537 20.80 9.55 6.20
CA HIS A 537 21.01 9.09 4.82
C HIS A 537 21.89 7.83 4.79
N GLY A 538 23.05 7.84 5.46
CA GLY A 538 23.95 6.68 5.55
C GLY A 538 23.28 5.47 6.20
N GLN A 539 22.51 5.66 7.29
CA GLN A 539 21.75 4.58 7.93
C GLN A 539 20.68 3.98 6.99
N LYS A 540 20.01 4.79 6.15
CA LYS A 540 19.10 4.30 5.12
C LYS A 540 19.84 3.49 4.05
N GLN A 541 21.06 3.92 3.65
CA GLN A 541 21.93 3.16 2.75
C GLN A 541 22.28 1.78 3.34
N PHE A 542 22.73 1.74 4.60
CA PHE A 542 23.03 0.48 5.29
C PHE A 542 21.79 -0.41 5.43
N LEU A 543 20.63 0.16 5.74
CA LEU A 543 19.39 -0.63 5.80
C LEU A 543 19.05 -1.24 4.44
N GLU A 544 19.24 -0.49 3.34
CA GLU A 544 19.00 -1.01 1.98
C GLU A 544 19.97 -2.14 1.62
N ILE A 545 21.25 -2.02 1.99
CA ILE A 545 22.25 -3.10 1.85
C ILE A 545 21.80 -4.31 2.69
N GLY A 546 21.36 -4.12 3.93
CA GLY A 546 20.84 -5.19 4.76
C GLY A 546 19.62 -5.91 4.20
N MET A 547 18.72 -5.17 3.56
CA MET A 547 17.59 -5.78 2.86
C MET A 547 18.06 -6.69 1.71
N LEU A 548 19.18 -6.40 1.08
CA LEU A 548 19.78 -7.26 0.05
C LEU A 548 20.47 -8.48 0.70
N LEU A 549 21.22 -8.27 1.77
CA LEU A 549 21.91 -9.37 2.47
C LEU A 549 20.94 -10.44 2.99
N VAL A 550 19.82 -10.01 3.57
CA VAL A 550 18.77 -10.94 4.05
C VAL A 550 18.09 -11.69 2.89
N GLN A 551 18.09 -11.13 1.66
CA GLN A 551 17.64 -11.83 0.46
C GLN A 551 18.65 -12.89 0.00
N ASP A 552 19.92 -12.79 0.42
CA ASP A 552 21.03 -13.68 0.04
C ASP A 552 21.06 -13.92 -1.48
N PRO A 553 21.22 -12.86 -2.33
CA PRO A 553 21.24 -12.98 -3.78
C PRO A 553 22.62 -13.48 -4.24
N HIS A 554 22.66 -14.17 -5.39
CA HIS A 554 23.94 -14.59 -5.99
C HIS A 554 24.63 -13.42 -6.71
N LEU A 555 23.85 -12.48 -7.28
CA LEU A 555 24.35 -11.27 -7.94
C LEU A 555 23.75 -10.02 -7.29
N LEU A 556 24.61 -9.13 -6.82
CA LEU A 556 24.27 -7.83 -6.25
C LEU A 556 24.58 -6.71 -7.27
N LEU A 557 23.57 -5.93 -7.61
CA LEU A 557 23.70 -4.74 -8.46
C LEU A 557 23.59 -3.50 -7.55
N LEU A 558 24.69 -2.75 -7.43
CA LEU A 558 24.81 -1.65 -6.48
C LEU A 558 25.04 -0.34 -7.24
N ASP A 559 24.06 0.59 -7.19
CA ASP A 559 24.09 1.88 -7.89
C ASP A 559 24.48 2.97 -6.88
N GLU A 560 25.69 3.53 -7.02
CA GLU A 560 26.30 4.54 -6.14
C GLU A 560 26.09 4.23 -4.65
N PRO A 561 26.63 3.08 -4.15
CA PRO A 561 26.37 2.63 -2.78
C PRO A 561 26.96 3.53 -1.70
N ALA A 562 28.03 4.26 -2.00
CA ALA A 562 28.73 5.14 -1.05
C ALA A 562 28.25 6.61 -1.12
N ALA A 563 27.34 6.96 -2.05
CA ALA A 563 26.91 8.35 -2.24
C ALA A 563 26.27 8.95 -0.98
N GLY A 564 26.79 10.10 -0.54
CA GLY A 564 26.30 10.85 0.63
C GLY A 564 26.61 10.22 1.99
N MET A 565 27.54 9.28 2.03
CA MET A 565 28.12 8.74 3.24
C MET A 565 29.31 9.60 3.73
N THR A 566 29.63 9.51 5.01
CA THR A 566 30.86 10.03 5.58
C THR A 566 32.05 9.14 5.19
N ASP A 567 33.29 9.66 5.28
CA ASP A 567 34.50 8.88 4.96
C ASP A 567 34.58 7.56 5.75
N ALA A 568 34.20 7.59 7.04
CA ALA A 568 34.17 6.41 7.89
C ALA A 568 33.10 5.37 7.45
N GLU A 569 31.91 5.84 7.04
CA GLU A 569 30.85 4.99 6.52
C GLU A 569 31.25 4.39 5.15
N THR A 570 31.91 5.18 4.30
CA THR A 570 32.45 4.75 3.01
C THR A 570 33.52 3.67 3.18
N ALA A 571 34.47 3.88 4.07
CA ALA A 571 35.50 2.89 4.39
C ALA A 571 34.89 1.57 4.91
N TYR A 572 33.90 1.65 5.79
CA TYR A 572 33.19 0.47 6.29
C TYR A 572 32.39 -0.26 5.19
N THR A 573 31.79 0.52 4.27
CA THR A 573 31.08 -0.06 3.12
C THR A 573 32.05 -0.82 2.19
N ALA A 574 33.25 -0.28 1.97
CA ALA A 574 34.29 -0.94 1.18
C ALA A 574 34.73 -2.27 1.85
N GLU A 575 34.96 -2.26 3.16
CA GLU A 575 35.30 -3.47 3.91
C GLU A 575 34.18 -4.53 3.81
N LEU A 576 32.92 -4.10 3.97
CA LEU A 576 31.75 -4.99 3.84
C LEU A 576 31.67 -5.61 2.44
N PHE A 577 31.91 -4.85 1.36
CA PHE A 577 31.86 -5.40 0.00
C PHE A 577 33.00 -6.38 -0.26
N ASN A 578 34.20 -6.12 0.26
CA ASN A 578 35.30 -7.05 0.18
C ASN A 578 35.02 -8.37 0.93
N GLN A 579 34.29 -8.33 2.06
CA GLN A 579 33.87 -9.52 2.79
C GLN A 579 32.75 -10.30 2.04
N LEU A 580 31.91 -9.61 1.27
CA LEU A 580 30.84 -10.20 0.48
C LEU A 580 31.35 -10.79 -0.84
N ALA A 581 32.42 -10.23 -1.40
CA ALA A 581 33.06 -10.74 -2.62
C ALA A 581 33.54 -12.19 -2.40
N GLY A 582 33.39 -13.01 -3.44
CA GLY A 582 33.64 -14.45 -3.36
C GLY A 582 32.40 -15.26 -2.97
N LYS A 583 31.63 -14.86 -1.95
CA LYS A 583 30.34 -15.47 -1.62
C LYS A 583 29.23 -14.99 -2.57
N HIS A 584 29.24 -13.71 -2.89
CA HIS A 584 28.32 -13.08 -3.82
C HIS A 584 29.11 -12.47 -4.99
N SER A 585 28.52 -12.41 -6.17
CA SER A 585 29.03 -11.59 -7.28
C SER A 585 28.49 -10.18 -7.14
N LEU A 586 29.34 -9.17 -7.29
CA LEU A 586 28.95 -7.76 -7.12
C LEU A 586 29.22 -6.98 -8.41
N MET A 587 28.23 -6.23 -8.87
CA MET A 587 28.37 -5.21 -9.90
C MET A 587 28.09 -3.85 -9.28
N VAL A 588 29.12 -3.02 -9.15
CA VAL A 588 29.08 -1.73 -8.47
C VAL A 588 29.22 -0.61 -9.51
N VAL A 589 28.25 0.27 -9.59
CA VAL A 589 28.36 1.52 -10.37
C VAL A 589 28.81 2.61 -9.43
N GLU A 590 29.96 3.20 -9.67
CA GLU A 590 30.53 4.26 -8.83
C GLU A 590 31.34 5.26 -9.67
N HIS A 591 31.58 6.41 -9.08
CA HIS A 591 32.36 7.49 -9.67
C HIS A 591 33.49 7.98 -8.76
N ASP A 592 33.54 7.55 -7.51
CA ASP A 592 34.62 7.81 -6.55
C ASP A 592 35.77 6.82 -6.78
N MET A 593 36.86 7.35 -7.35
CA MET A 593 38.03 6.52 -7.69
C MET A 593 38.71 5.95 -6.44
N GLY A 594 38.73 6.66 -5.31
CA GLY A 594 39.32 6.16 -4.07
C GLY A 594 38.54 4.96 -3.51
N PHE A 595 37.22 5.00 -3.61
CA PHE A 595 36.39 3.86 -3.23
C PHE A 595 36.58 2.67 -4.18
N ILE A 596 36.61 2.91 -5.49
CA ILE A 596 36.83 1.88 -6.52
C ILE A 596 38.18 1.19 -6.33
N GLU A 597 39.26 1.95 -6.07
CA GLU A 597 40.61 1.42 -5.81
C GLU A 597 40.62 0.43 -4.64
N THR A 598 39.76 0.65 -3.66
CA THR A 598 39.70 -0.17 -2.45
C THR A 598 38.95 -1.49 -2.68
N ILE A 599 38.00 -1.53 -3.64
CA ILE A 599 37.08 -2.68 -3.76
C ILE A 599 37.21 -3.45 -5.09
N ALA A 600 37.65 -2.82 -6.19
CA ALA A 600 37.50 -3.39 -7.52
C ALA A 600 38.48 -4.52 -7.83
N ASP A 601 37.96 -5.71 -8.17
CA ASP A 601 38.75 -6.77 -8.83
C ASP A 601 38.93 -6.44 -10.32
N HIS A 602 37.85 -6.02 -10.99
CA HIS A 602 37.79 -5.65 -12.39
C HIS A 602 37.02 -4.35 -12.58
N VAL A 603 37.44 -3.53 -13.52
CA VAL A 603 36.80 -2.28 -13.89
C VAL A 603 36.36 -2.34 -15.36
N THR A 604 35.12 -1.98 -15.63
CA THR A 604 34.57 -1.80 -17.00
C THR A 604 34.20 -0.33 -17.20
N VAL A 605 34.73 0.29 -18.22
CA VAL A 605 34.43 1.67 -18.61
C VAL A 605 33.33 1.68 -19.66
N LEU A 606 32.22 2.33 -19.36
CA LEU A 606 31.13 2.57 -20.30
C LEU A 606 31.22 3.97 -20.90
N HIS A 607 31.09 4.05 -22.22
CA HIS A 607 30.97 5.30 -22.93
C HIS A 607 29.96 5.18 -24.08
N GLN A 608 29.03 6.15 -24.17
CA GLN A 608 27.98 6.20 -25.21
C GLN A 608 27.23 4.87 -25.44
N GLY A 609 26.96 4.13 -24.34
CA GLY A 609 26.23 2.87 -24.38
C GLY A 609 27.04 1.65 -24.80
N GLN A 610 28.36 1.76 -24.89
CA GLN A 610 29.29 0.66 -25.24
C GLN A 610 30.33 0.46 -24.15
N VAL A 611 30.94 -0.72 -24.11
CA VAL A 611 32.13 -0.98 -23.32
C VAL A 611 33.34 -0.38 -24.06
N LEU A 612 34.02 0.56 -23.43
CA LEU A 612 35.20 1.24 -23.98
C LEU A 612 36.48 0.49 -23.61
N ALA A 613 36.61 0.08 -22.35
CA ALA A 613 37.76 -0.66 -21.84
C ALA A 613 37.37 -1.57 -20.69
N GLU A 614 38.07 -2.67 -20.50
CA GLU A 614 37.94 -3.60 -19.38
C GLU A 614 39.34 -4.05 -18.93
N GLY A 615 39.50 -4.22 -17.60
CA GLY A 615 40.76 -4.70 -17.01
C GLY A 615 40.86 -4.37 -15.53
N SER A 616 42.08 -4.47 -15.01
CA SER A 616 42.41 -3.94 -13.69
C SER A 616 42.30 -2.41 -13.67
N LEU A 617 42.16 -1.79 -12.50
CA LEU A 617 42.07 -0.33 -12.41
C LEU A 617 43.30 0.35 -13.02
N ALA A 618 44.51 -0.21 -12.83
CA ALA A 618 45.75 0.31 -13.39
C ALA A 618 45.75 0.28 -14.94
N GLU A 619 45.35 -0.84 -15.56
CA GLU A 619 45.25 -0.97 -17.02
C GLU A 619 44.23 0.01 -17.61
N VAL A 620 43.12 0.24 -16.93
CA VAL A 620 42.07 1.16 -17.36
C VAL A 620 42.51 2.63 -17.23
N GLN A 621 43.28 2.97 -16.17
CA GLN A 621 43.83 4.33 -15.99
C GLN A 621 44.92 4.70 -17.00
N GLU A 622 45.67 3.72 -17.53
CA GLU A 622 46.69 3.93 -18.55
C GLU A 622 46.13 3.93 -19.97
N ASN A 623 44.85 3.61 -20.16
CA ASN A 623 44.24 3.54 -21.50
C ASN A 623 43.96 4.95 -22.05
N ASP A 624 44.61 5.28 -23.18
CA ASP A 624 44.50 6.59 -23.86
C ASP A 624 43.04 6.99 -24.16
N GLN A 625 42.20 6.05 -24.59
CA GLN A 625 40.78 6.32 -24.89
C GLN A 625 39.99 6.67 -23.63
N VAL A 626 40.29 6.04 -22.50
CA VAL A 626 39.68 6.35 -21.21
C VAL A 626 40.10 7.73 -20.73
N ILE A 627 41.39 8.04 -20.86
CA ILE A 627 41.94 9.35 -20.49
C ILE A 627 41.26 10.47 -21.32
N GLU A 628 41.10 10.26 -22.64
CA GLU A 628 40.42 11.21 -23.52
C GLU A 628 38.97 11.47 -23.09
N VAL A 629 38.23 10.42 -22.78
CA VAL A 629 36.81 10.49 -22.35
C VAL A 629 36.63 11.21 -21.00
N TYR A 630 37.55 11.00 -20.04
CA TYR A 630 37.48 11.60 -18.71
C TYR A 630 38.10 13.01 -18.63
N LEU A 631 39.14 13.29 -19.39
CA LEU A 631 39.84 14.58 -19.38
C LEU A 631 39.36 15.53 -20.47
N GLY A 632 38.51 15.06 -21.40
CA GLY A 632 37.92 15.90 -22.45
C GLY A 632 38.97 16.46 -23.44
N ARG A 633 40.02 15.70 -23.70
CA ARG A 633 41.08 16.07 -24.67
C ARG A 633 40.93 15.36 -25.98
#